data_ff101fbe3dba68abbd010c14acf44a64
#
_entry.id   ff101fbe3dba68abbd010c14acf44a64
#
_cell.length_a   1.000
_cell.length_b   1.000
_cell.length_c   1.000
_cell.angle_alpha   90.00
_cell.angle_beta   90.00
_cell.angle_gamma   90.00
#
_symmetry.space_group_name_H-M   'P 1'
#
loop_
_entity.id
_entity.type
_entity.pdbx_description
1 polymer ?
#
loop_
_entity_poly.entity_id
_entity_poly.type
_entity_poly.pdbx_seq_one_letter_code
_entity_poly.pdbx_strand_id
1 'polypeptide(L)'
;MDHSLTRRLCLQGAGSVALIGLGFGATPAFAAANDKYPEDAFKQKTDVAAIKALYGKTAEASDKVKLDAPEIAENGAVVPIAVATTLTSVTSISFFVSENPNALAASYLIPEGTTPAVANRLKMAKTCNVIAIVESGGKLYSATKEVKVTVGGCGG
;
A
#
# COMPACT_ATOMS: atom_id res chain seq x y z
N MET A 1 20.11 55.35 6.79
CA MET A 1 18.73 55.02 7.22
C MET A 1 18.41 53.65 6.61
N ASP A 2 18.78 52.61 7.34
CA ASP A 2 18.57 51.21 6.91
C ASP A 2 17.21 50.72 7.42
N HIS A 3 16.30 50.50 6.49
CA HIS A 3 15.04 49.80 6.77
C HIS A 3 15.18 48.35 6.44
N SER A 4 15.75 47.56 7.36
CA SER A 4 15.66 46.09 7.31
C SER A 4 14.26 45.66 7.79
N LEU A 5 13.36 45.44 6.84
CA LEU A 5 12.05 44.85 7.11
C LEU A 5 12.26 43.36 7.43
N THR A 6 12.26 43.05 8.71
CA THR A 6 12.34 41.67 9.18
C THR A 6 11.05 40.92 8.87
N ARG A 7 11.18 39.71 8.36
CA ARG A 7 10.07 38.78 7.98
C ARG A 7 9.04 38.52 9.10
N ARG A 8 9.34 38.93 10.32
CA ARG A 8 8.44 38.84 11.48
C ARG A 8 7.36 39.94 11.52
N LEU A 9 7.54 41.04 10.82
CA LEU A 9 6.56 42.13 10.84
C LEU A 9 5.38 41.92 9.91
N CYS A 10 5.49 41.01 8.93
CA CYS A 10 4.40 40.68 8.00
C CYS A 10 3.27 39.85 8.60
N LEU A 11 3.47 39.27 9.79
CA LEU A 11 2.50 38.37 10.43
C LEU A 11 1.58 39.09 11.45
N GLN A 12 1.82 40.38 11.74
CA GLN A 12 1.03 41.13 12.75
C GLN A 12 0.03 42.15 12.17
N GLY A 13 -0.10 42.18 10.83
CA GLY A 13 -0.92 43.19 10.15
C GLY A 13 -2.24 42.68 9.55
N ALA A 14 -2.76 41.53 9.94
CA ALA A 14 -4.06 41.04 9.48
C ALA A 14 -5.17 41.57 10.39
N GLY A 15 -5.47 42.83 10.23
CA GLY A 15 -6.62 43.48 10.84
C GLY A 15 -7.92 42.87 10.33
N SER A 16 -8.84 42.70 11.24
CA SER A 16 -10.20 42.20 11.10
C SER A 16 -10.96 42.85 9.93
N VAL A 17 -11.18 42.13 8.84
CA VAL A 17 -12.23 42.44 7.88
C VAL A 17 -13.37 41.47 8.16
N ALA A 18 -14.40 41.97 8.83
CA ALA A 18 -15.68 41.28 8.95
C ALA A 18 -16.33 41.26 7.56
N LEU A 19 -16.23 40.16 6.86
CA LEU A 19 -17.04 39.82 5.68
C LEU A 19 -18.26 39.05 6.16
N ILE A 20 -19.35 39.79 6.35
CA ILE A 20 -20.71 39.26 6.47
C ILE A 20 -21.13 38.76 5.07
N GLY A 21 -21.55 37.50 5.00
CA GLY A 21 -22.46 37.01 3.97
C GLY A 21 -21.82 36.23 2.85
N LEU A 22 -22.04 35.01 2.96
CA LEU A 22 -22.55 33.95 2.06
C LEU A 22 -22.01 32.64 2.57
N GLY A 23 -22.88 31.84 3.17
CA GLY A 23 -22.56 30.53 3.74
C GLY A 23 -22.13 29.51 2.68
N PHE A 24 -20.88 29.58 2.28
CA PHE A 24 -20.19 28.39 1.82
C PHE A 24 -19.69 27.69 3.08
N GLY A 25 -20.49 26.75 3.57
CA GLY A 25 -20.03 25.78 4.54
C GLY A 25 -18.80 25.08 3.96
N ALA A 26 -17.62 25.59 4.27
CA ALA A 26 -16.40 24.82 4.17
C ALA A 26 -16.55 23.69 5.18
N THR A 27 -17.18 22.61 4.76
CA THR A 27 -17.06 21.34 5.48
C THR A 27 -15.57 21.08 5.53
N PRO A 28 -14.97 20.95 6.74
CA PRO A 28 -13.61 20.48 6.81
C PRO A 28 -13.59 19.17 6.02
N ALA A 29 -12.81 19.11 4.95
CA ALA A 29 -12.51 17.86 4.28
C ALA A 29 -11.64 17.07 5.26
N PHE A 30 -12.28 16.47 6.25
CA PHE A 30 -11.69 15.34 6.93
C PHE A 30 -11.47 14.34 5.81
N ALA A 31 -10.21 14.03 5.50
CA ALA A 31 -9.90 12.85 4.75
C ALA A 31 -10.70 11.73 5.41
N ALA A 32 -11.73 11.24 4.71
CA ALA A 32 -12.57 10.20 5.25
C ALA A 32 -11.63 9.10 5.70
N ALA A 33 -11.57 8.86 7.01
CA ALA A 33 -10.87 7.72 7.52
C ALA A 33 -11.37 6.55 6.69
N ASN A 34 -10.45 5.77 6.11
CA ASN A 34 -10.85 4.65 5.27
C ASN A 34 -11.52 3.61 6.19
N ASP A 35 -12.84 3.75 6.37
CA ASP A 35 -13.65 2.88 7.24
C ASP A 35 -13.54 1.40 6.84
N LYS A 36 -12.92 1.13 5.70
CA LYS A 36 -12.63 -0.20 5.16
C LYS A 36 -11.17 -0.62 5.31
N TYR A 37 -10.35 0.12 6.08
CA TYR A 37 -8.97 -0.28 6.30
C TYR A 37 -8.92 -1.63 7.04
N PRO A 38 -8.30 -2.68 6.45
CA PRO A 38 -8.34 -4.03 7.01
C PRO A 38 -7.26 -4.19 8.10
N GLU A 39 -7.41 -3.48 9.20
CA GLU A 39 -6.43 -3.43 10.29
C GLU A 39 -6.04 -4.82 10.81
N ASP A 40 -7.03 -5.69 10.97
CA ASP A 40 -6.81 -7.05 11.47
C ASP A 40 -5.94 -7.88 10.52
N ALA A 41 -6.09 -7.71 9.21
CA ALA A 41 -5.24 -8.40 8.23
C ALA A 41 -3.79 -7.93 8.30
N PHE A 42 -3.56 -6.62 8.51
CA PHE A 42 -2.21 -6.05 8.66
C PHE A 42 -1.51 -6.44 9.96
N LYS A 43 -2.24 -6.91 10.98
CA LYS A 43 -1.67 -7.39 12.24
C LYS A 43 -1.26 -8.86 12.21
N GLN A 44 -1.65 -9.62 11.18
CA GLN A 44 -1.37 -11.05 11.09
C GLN A 44 0.12 -11.32 10.83
N LYS A 45 0.63 -12.33 11.52
CA LYS A 45 2.05 -12.73 11.46
C LYS A 45 2.35 -13.72 10.33
N THR A 46 1.34 -14.43 9.85
CA THR A 46 1.47 -15.43 8.79
C THR A 46 0.65 -15.03 7.57
N ASP A 47 1.15 -15.37 6.38
CA ASP A 47 0.48 -15.14 5.10
C ASP A 47 -0.93 -15.78 5.07
N VAL A 48 -1.06 -17.03 5.52
CA VAL A 48 -2.34 -17.74 5.56
C VAL A 48 -3.36 -17.02 6.43
N ALA A 49 -2.96 -16.58 7.65
CA ALA A 49 -3.85 -15.85 8.53
C ALA A 49 -4.22 -14.48 7.96
N ALA A 50 -3.27 -13.78 7.33
CA ALA A 50 -3.48 -12.49 6.72
C ALA A 50 -4.42 -12.58 5.49
N ILE A 51 -4.24 -13.57 4.63
CA ILE A 51 -5.12 -13.83 3.49
C ILE A 51 -6.54 -14.15 3.98
N LYS A 52 -6.67 -14.98 5.01
CA LYS A 52 -7.97 -15.32 5.60
C LYS A 52 -8.64 -14.10 6.26
N ALA A 53 -7.88 -13.27 6.96
CA ALA A 53 -8.40 -12.07 7.60
C ALA A 53 -8.84 -11.01 6.55
N LEU A 54 -8.10 -10.88 5.44
CA LEU A 54 -8.40 -9.90 4.40
C LEU A 54 -9.55 -10.33 3.49
N TYR A 55 -9.62 -11.61 3.11
CA TYR A 55 -10.51 -12.11 2.07
C TYR A 55 -11.54 -13.14 2.56
N GLY A 56 -11.31 -13.78 3.69
CA GLY A 56 -12.15 -14.89 4.18
C GLY A 56 -12.12 -16.15 3.31
N LYS A 57 -11.17 -16.23 2.37
CA LYS A 57 -11.09 -17.27 1.32
C LYS A 57 -9.67 -17.78 1.20
N THR A 58 -9.51 -18.90 0.48
CA THR A 58 -8.20 -19.44 0.08
C THR A 58 -7.88 -19.03 -1.36
N ALA A 59 -6.60 -18.86 -1.66
CA ALA A 59 -6.13 -18.53 -2.99
C ALA A 59 -5.67 -19.78 -3.75
N GLU A 60 -5.93 -19.79 -5.05
CA GLU A 60 -5.48 -20.82 -5.98
C GLU A 60 -4.25 -20.29 -6.76
N ALA A 61 -3.23 -21.10 -6.92
CA ALA A 61 -2.08 -20.74 -7.76
C ALA A 61 -2.51 -20.62 -9.22
N SER A 62 -2.07 -19.54 -9.90
CA SER A 62 -2.46 -19.28 -11.28
C SER A 62 -1.34 -18.61 -12.07
N ASP A 63 -1.08 -19.11 -13.25
CA ASP A 63 -0.15 -18.54 -14.24
C ASP A 63 -0.66 -17.23 -14.88
N LYS A 64 -1.94 -16.91 -14.69
CA LYS A 64 -2.53 -15.63 -15.11
C LYS A 64 -2.10 -14.46 -14.22
N VAL A 65 -1.54 -14.72 -13.05
CA VAL A 65 -0.93 -13.73 -12.16
C VAL A 65 0.57 -13.75 -12.39
N LYS A 66 1.11 -12.69 -12.98
CA LYS A 66 2.55 -12.53 -13.19
C LYS A 66 3.13 -11.71 -12.05
N LEU A 67 3.93 -12.35 -11.21
CA LEU A 67 4.71 -11.72 -10.17
C LEU A 67 6.14 -11.51 -10.65
N ASP A 68 6.52 -10.26 -10.82
CA ASP A 68 7.89 -9.84 -11.09
C ASP A 68 8.57 -9.44 -9.78
N ALA A 69 9.64 -10.15 -9.44
CA ALA A 69 10.45 -9.93 -8.26
C ALA A 69 11.89 -10.37 -8.56
N PRO A 70 12.93 -9.72 -8.00
CA PRO A 70 14.30 -10.15 -8.16
C PRO A 70 14.51 -11.52 -7.49
N GLU A 71 15.39 -12.35 -8.04
CA GLU A 71 15.81 -13.59 -7.37
C GLU A 71 16.69 -13.29 -6.16
N ILE A 72 17.51 -12.22 -6.27
CA ILE A 72 18.41 -11.76 -5.22
C ILE A 72 18.17 -10.26 -5.02
N ALA A 73 17.84 -9.88 -3.79
CA ALA A 73 17.78 -8.50 -3.34
C ALA A 73 19.03 -8.21 -2.48
N GLU A 74 19.91 -7.38 -2.98
CA GLU A 74 21.11 -6.97 -2.24
C GLU A 74 20.75 -6.17 -0.99
N ASN A 75 19.65 -5.44 -1.04
CA ASN A 75 19.12 -4.65 0.07
C ASN A 75 17.63 -4.95 0.30
N GLY A 76 17.33 -5.65 1.38
CA GLY A 76 15.96 -5.96 1.80
C GLY A 76 15.13 -4.75 2.23
N ALA A 77 15.72 -3.57 2.43
CA ALA A 77 14.94 -2.37 2.77
C ALA A 77 14.09 -1.87 1.59
N VAL A 78 14.49 -2.18 0.36
CA VAL A 78 13.86 -1.65 -0.86
C VAL A 78 13.90 -2.71 -1.96
N VAL A 79 12.96 -3.65 -1.91
CA VAL A 79 12.86 -4.73 -2.90
C VAL A 79 11.77 -4.38 -3.91
N PRO A 80 12.10 -4.18 -5.20
CA PRO A 80 11.11 -3.87 -6.22
C PRO A 80 10.28 -5.12 -6.54
N ILE A 81 8.96 -4.97 -6.50
CA ILE A 81 7.99 -6.02 -6.80
C ILE A 81 6.94 -5.44 -7.73
N ALA A 82 6.56 -6.18 -8.75
CA ALA A 82 5.44 -5.82 -9.61
C ALA A 82 4.51 -7.01 -9.84
N VAL A 83 3.24 -6.72 -9.98
CA VAL A 83 2.22 -7.69 -10.37
C VAL A 83 1.45 -7.15 -11.55
N ALA A 84 1.25 -8.00 -12.53
CA ALA A 84 0.32 -7.78 -13.62
C ALA A 84 -0.52 -9.05 -13.84
N THR A 85 -1.74 -8.89 -14.30
CA THR A 85 -2.61 -10.04 -14.58
C THR A 85 -3.41 -9.84 -15.85
N THR A 86 -3.74 -10.95 -16.50
CA THR A 86 -4.66 -11.00 -17.65
C THR A 86 -6.10 -11.32 -17.24
N LEU A 87 -6.35 -11.46 -15.93
CA LEU A 87 -7.69 -11.68 -15.41
C LEU A 87 -8.57 -10.43 -15.63
N THR A 88 -9.83 -10.67 -15.90
CA THR A 88 -10.86 -9.63 -16.00
C THR A 88 -11.56 -9.41 -14.67
N SER A 89 -12.25 -8.29 -14.50
CA SER A 89 -13.01 -8.00 -13.26
C SER A 89 -12.16 -8.13 -11.98
N VAL A 90 -10.93 -7.61 -12.05
CA VAL A 90 -10.04 -7.56 -10.88
C VAL A 90 -10.53 -6.47 -9.95
N THR A 91 -10.70 -6.83 -8.67
CA THR A 91 -11.18 -5.92 -7.62
C THR A 91 -10.07 -5.51 -6.66
N SER A 92 -9.08 -6.38 -6.45
CA SER A 92 -7.96 -6.06 -5.57
C SER A 92 -6.68 -6.81 -5.93
N ILE A 93 -5.55 -6.23 -5.56
CA ILE A 93 -4.21 -6.84 -5.63
C ILE A 93 -3.53 -6.61 -4.30
N SER A 94 -3.00 -7.68 -3.68
CA SER A 94 -2.32 -7.61 -2.40
C SER A 94 -0.99 -8.36 -2.41
N PHE A 95 -0.04 -7.85 -1.63
CA PHE A 95 1.30 -8.41 -1.48
C PHE A 95 1.51 -8.90 -0.05
N PHE A 96 2.05 -10.11 0.07
CA PHE A 96 2.41 -10.71 1.33
C PHE A 96 3.89 -11.10 1.32
N VAL A 97 4.54 -10.97 2.47
CA VAL A 97 5.94 -11.35 2.70
C VAL A 97 5.95 -12.28 3.91
N SER A 98 6.22 -13.56 3.69
CA SER A 98 5.95 -14.63 4.67
C SER A 98 6.71 -14.48 6.00
N GLU A 99 7.92 -13.93 5.96
CA GLU A 99 8.81 -13.84 7.13
C GLU A 99 8.97 -12.42 7.69
N ASN A 100 8.14 -11.48 7.24
CA ASN A 100 8.08 -10.18 7.86
C ASN A 100 7.33 -10.24 9.22
N PRO A 101 7.58 -9.29 10.13
CA PRO A 101 6.85 -9.21 11.41
C PRO A 101 5.34 -9.18 11.24
N ASN A 102 4.83 -8.59 10.15
CA ASN A 102 3.47 -8.66 9.68
C ASN A 102 3.50 -9.12 8.22
N ALA A 103 2.73 -10.17 7.91
CA ALA A 103 2.82 -10.80 6.60
C ALA A 103 2.21 -9.96 5.47
N LEU A 104 1.09 -9.26 5.70
CA LEU A 104 0.49 -8.38 4.70
C LEU A 104 1.32 -7.09 4.58
N ALA A 105 1.93 -6.90 3.42
CA ALA A 105 2.77 -5.74 3.14
C ALA A 105 2.00 -4.58 2.50
N ALA A 106 1.09 -4.88 1.57
CA ALA A 106 0.27 -3.87 0.91
C ALA A 106 -0.99 -4.49 0.30
N SER A 107 -2.07 -3.71 0.23
CA SER A 107 -3.30 -4.09 -0.45
C SER A 107 -3.85 -2.89 -1.23
N TYR A 108 -4.23 -3.14 -2.48
CA TYR A 108 -4.73 -2.13 -3.42
C TYR A 108 -6.11 -2.54 -3.92
N LEU A 109 -7.05 -1.63 -3.86
CA LEU A 109 -8.31 -1.75 -4.58
C LEU A 109 -8.10 -1.30 -6.02
N ILE A 110 -8.60 -2.07 -6.96
CA ILE A 110 -8.49 -1.80 -8.40
C ILE A 110 -9.85 -1.34 -8.90
N PRO A 111 -10.00 -0.05 -9.23
CA PRO A 111 -11.24 0.47 -9.78
C PRO A 111 -11.55 -0.14 -11.14
N GLU A 112 -12.84 -0.25 -11.46
CA GLU A 112 -13.28 -0.70 -12.77
C GLU A 112 -12.72 0.20 -13.88
N GLY A 113 -12.30 -0.41 -14.99
CA GLY A 113 -11.72 0.31 -16.14
C GLY A 113 -10.23 0.63 -16.01
N THR A 114 -9.59 0.28 -14.89
CA THR A 114 -8.14 0.42 -14.74
C THR A 114 -7.38 -0.84 -15.15
N THR A 115 -6.15 -0.66 -15.62
CA THR A 115 -5.26 -1.79 -15.90
C THR A 115 -4.90 -2.48 -14.59
N PRO A 116 -5.12 -3.80 -14.44
CA PRO A 116 -4.84 -4.52 -13.21
C PRO A 116 -3.34 -4.83 -13.09
N ALA A 117 -2.55 -3.81 -12.82
CA ALA A 117 -1.12 -3.90 -12.61
C ALA A 117 -0.68 -2.95 -11.48
N VAL A 118 0.16 -3.44 -10.60
CA VAL A 118 0.69 -2.66 -9.46
C VAL A 118 2.20 -2.92 -9.34
N ALA A 119 2.97 -1.85 -9.26
CA ALA A 119 4.39 -1.90 -8.92
C ALA A 119 4.62 -1.21 -7.58
N ASN A 120 5.41 -1.85 -6.72
CA ASN A 120 5.72 -1.36 -5.38
C ASN A 120 7.17 -1.68 -5.00
N ARG A 121 7.62 -1.11 -3.89
CA ARG A 121 8.87 -1.47 -3.23
C ARG A 121 8.54 -1.96 -1.82
N LEU A 122 8.87 -3.21 -1.54
CA LEU A 122 8.58 -3.83 -0.27
C LEU A 122 9.84 -3.89 0.60
N LYS A 123 9.64 -3.86 1.91
CA LYS A 123 10.67 -4.16 2.88
C LYS A 123 10.62 -5.65 3.20
N MET A 124 11.76 -6.32 3.13
CA MET A 124 11.92 -7.72 3.46
C MET A 124 12.97 -7.88 4.57
N ALA A 125 12.59 -8.47 5.68
CA ALA A 125 13.50 -8.66 6.82
C ALA A 125 14.58 -9.69 6.52
N LYS A 126 14.25 -10.73 5.75
CA LYS A 126 15.15 -11.83 5.39
C LYS A 126 14.67 -12.54 4.12
N THR A 127 15.46 -13.48 3.62
CA THR A 127 15.10 -14.37 2.52
C THR A 127 13.79 -15.08 2.83
N CYS A 128 12.79 -14.93 1.96
CA CYS A 128 11.50 -15.61 2.09
C CYS A 128 10.67 -15.48 0.82
N ASN A 129 9.47 -16.07 0.86
CA ASN A 129 8.51 -15.97 -0.22
C ASN A 129 7.78 -14.63 -0.21
N VAL A 130 7.67 -14.04 -1.40
CA VAL A 130 6.73 -12.98 -1.71
C VAL A 130 5.54 -13.61 -2.42
N ILE A 131 4.34 -13.31 -1.94
CA ILE A 131 3.10 -13.84 -2.49
C ILE A 131 2.26 -12.65 -2.97
N ALA A 132 1.86 -12.71 -4.23
CA ALA A 132 0.87 -11.80 -4.79
C ALA A 132 -0.48 -12.48 -4.85
N ILE A 133 -1.51 -11.80 -4.37
CA ILE A 133 -2.90 -12.26 -4.46
C ILE A 133 -3.68 -11.28 -5.33
N VAL A 134 -4.42 -11.82 -6.28
CA VAL A 134 -5.35 -11.06 -7.14
C VAL A 134 -6.75 -11.59 -6.92
N GLU A 135 -7.67 -10.71 -6.53
CA GLU A 135 -9.08 -11.03 -6.48
C GLU A 135 -9.74 -10.68 -7.81
N SER A 136 -10.40 -11.66 -8.42
CA SER A 136 -11.08 -11.51 -9.71
C SER A 136 -12.34 -12.37 -9.72
N GLY A 137 -13.49 -11.78 -10.03
CA GLY A 137 -14.77 -12.49 -10.08
C GLY A 137 -15.13 -13.20 -8.77
N GLY A 138 -14.73 -12.66 -7.63
CA GLY A 138 -14.98 -13.24 -6.31
C GLY A 138 -14.10 -14.44 -5.93
N LYS A 139 -13.10 -14.79 -6.76
CA LYS A 139 -12.09 -15.81 -6.49
C LYS A 139 -10.73 -15.18 -6.26
N LEU A 140 -9.86 -15.89 -5.55
CA LEU A 140 -8.48 -15.47 -5.29
C LEU A 140 -7.50 -16.30 -6.11
N TYR A 141 -6.61 -15.60 -6.80
CA TYR A 141 -5.52 -16.18 -7.57
C TYR A 141 -4.19 -15.73 -7.00
N SER A 142 -3.22 -16.63 -6.93
CA SER A 142 -1.91 -16.34 -6.35
C SER A 142 -0.76 -16.65 -7.29
N ALA A 143 0.31 -15.88 -7.12
CA ALA A 143 1.64 -16.21 -7.60
C ALA A 143 2.64 -16.03 -6.45
N THR A 144 3.60 -16.92 -6.34
CA THR A 144 4.61 -16.92 -5.28
C THR A 144 5.99 -16.98 -5.89
N LYS A 145 6.92 -16.19 -5.35
CA LYS A 145 8.32 -16.20 -5.72
C LYS A 145 9.21 -16.05 -4.49
N GLU A 146 10.23 -16.89 -4.36
CA GLU A 146 11.26 -16.72 -3.35
C GLU A 146 12.19 -15.56 -3.76
N VAL A 147 12.50 -14.69 -2.80
CA VAL A 147 13.47 -13.62 -2.94
C VAL A 147 14.56 -13.81 -1.89
N LYS A 148 15.79 -14.00 -2.34
CA LYS A 148 16.97 -14.12 -1.48
C LYS A 148 17.44 -12.71 -1.10
N VAL A 149 17.52 -12.44 0.19
CA VAL A 149 17.96 -11.15 0.72
C VAL A 149 19.36 -11.32 1.31
N THR A 150 20.35 -10.59 0.77
CA THR A 150 21.74 -10.67 1.25
C THR A 150 21.97 -9.78 2.46
N VAL A 151 21.37 -8.59 2.49
CA VAL A 151 21.35 -7.70 3.66
C VAL A 151 19.90 -7.41 3.99
N GLY A 152 19.45 -7.87 5.16
CA GLY A 152 18.09 -7.66 5.62
C GLY A 152 17.73 -6.18 5.66
N GLY A 153 16.53 -5.84 5.22
CA GLY A 153 16.00 -4.51 5.38
C GLY A 153 15.86 -4.21 6.86
N CYS A 154 16.72 -3.35 7.39
CA CYS A 154 16.85 -3.04 8.81
C CYS A 154 15.52 -2.96 9.54
N GLY A 155 15.24 -3.97 10.26
CA GLY A 155 14.30 -4.05 11.33
C GLY A 155 15.04 -4.52 12.55
N GLY A 156 16.35 -4.28 12.57
CA GLY A 156 17.16 -4.48 13.75
C GLY A 156 17.22 -3.23 14.53
#